data_b12f5b860a322c865faf0bdf29d3d913
#
_entry.id   b12f5b860a322c865faf0bdf29d3d913
#
_cell.length_a   1.000
_cell.length_b   1.000
_cell.length_c   1.000
_cell.angle_alpha   90.00
_cell.angle_beta   90.00
_cell.angle_gamma   90.00
#
_symmetry.space_group_name_H-M   'P 1'
#
loop_
_entity.id
_entity.type
_entity.pdbx_description
1 polymer ?
#
loop_
_entity_poly.entity_id
_entity_poly.type
_entity_poly.pdbx_seq_one_letter_code
_entity_poly.pdbx_strand_id
1 'polypeptide(L)'
;MEYAHKEGSDWRLEMEVWLDEVMKQEVFNPNKESAKYLSKKWISKNFRSMKEKDIDRFMRLVRGIVDLDSREIAVRSDYVICYWDRSAMRGAGTKGEITLAKYFGKPVYMVTRYKPGKIPSWVLGCVDRIFPSFHKLKNFLSNASIRYHEGDGRIMP
;
A
#
# COMPACT_ATOMS: atom_id res chain seq x y z
N MET A 1 -0.15 3.10 -9.08
CA MET A 1 -0.65 1.84 -9.70
C MET A 1 -0.94 2.07 -11.17
N GLU A 2 -0.20 1.41 -12.04
CA GLU A 2 -0.16 1.68 -13.49
C GLU A 2 -1.49 1.40 -14.21
N TYR A 3 -2.31 0.51 -13.67
CA TYR A 3 -3.56 0.04 -14.30
C TYR A 3 -4.84 0.49 -13.60
N ALA A 4 -4.74 1.25 -12.52
CA ALA A 4 -5.90 1.73 -11.79
C ALA A 4 -6.38 3.08 -12.35
N HIS A 5 -7.71 3.32 -12.34
CA HIS A 5 -8.26 4.64 -12.59
C HIS A 5 -7.66 5.63 -11.58
N LYS A 6 -7.15 6.76 -12.07
CA LYS A 6 -6.43 7.75 -11.24
C LYS A 6 -5.34 7.12 -10.35
N GLU A 7 -4.74 6.01 -10.82
CA GLU A 7 -3.71 5.26 -10.08
C GLU A 7 -4.15 4.76 -8.69
N GLY A 8 -5.45 4.58 -8.47
CA GLY A 8 -6.04 4.17 -7.20
C GLY A 8 -5.95 5.25 -6.12
N SER A 9 -5.89 6.52 -6.49
CA SER A 9 -5.74 7.64 -5.56
C SER A 9 -6.96 7.85 -4.67
N ASP A 10 -8.16 7.59 -5.17
CA ASP A 10 -9.40 7.93 -4.48
C ASP A 10 -9.52 7.19 -3.13
N TRP A 11 -9.42 5.86 -3.11
CA TRP A 11 -9.50 5.09 -1.87
C TRP A 11 -8.33 5.36 -0.91
N ARG A 12 -7.13 5.65 -1.45
CA ARG A 12 -5.97 6.00 -0.62
C ARG A 12 -6.18 7.32 0.11
N LEU A 13 -6.73 8.30 -0.59
CA LEU A 13 -7.02 9.60 0.02
C LEU A 13 -8.08 9.48 1.12
N GLU A 14 -9.16 8.72 0.87
CA GLU A 14 -10.20 8.49 1.87
C GLU A 14 -9.65 7.75 3.12
N MET A 15 -8.79 6.76 2.92
CA MET A 15 -8.18 6.03 4.03
C MET A 15 -7.16 6.88 4.77
N GLU A 16 -6.36 7.67 4.07
CA GLU A 16 -5.38 8.59 4.67
C GLU A 16 -6.09 9.60 5.59
N VAL A 17 -7.12 10.27 5.10
CA VAL A 17 -7.92 11.21 5.91
C VAL A 17 -8.52 10.52 7.14
N TRP A 18 -9.09 9.33 6.97
CA TRP A 18 -9.68 8.62 8.09
C TRP A 18 -8.66 8.15 9.13
N LEU A 19 -7.51 7.64 8.69
CA LEU A 19 -6.43 7.21 9.59
C LEU A 19 -5.83 8.39 10.36
N ASP A 20 -5.61 9.52 9.71
CA ASP A 20 -5.09 10.73 10.34
C ASP A 20 -6.11 11.37 11.30
N GLU A 21 -7.33 11.63 10.82
CA GLU A 21 -8.32 12.38 11.59
C GLU A 21 -8.96 11.56 12.72
N VAL A 22 -9.25 10.28 12.47
CA VAL A 22 -9.97 9.42 13.43
C VAL A 22 -9.03 8.58 14.27
N MET A 23 -8.02 7.98 13.65
CA MET A 23 -7.10 7.05 14.31
C MET A 23 -5.83 7.75 14.84
N LYS A 24 -5.58 9.01 14.44
CA LYS A 24 -4.36 9.78 14.78
C LYS A 24 -3.07 9.04 14.39
N GLN A 25 -3.09 8.38 13.24
CA GLN A 25 -1.96 7.62 12.70
C GLN A 25 -1.33 8.36 11.53
N GLU A 26 0.00 8.36 11.49
CA GLU A 26 0.75 8.85 10.34
C GLU A 26 0.57 7.88 9.16
N VAL A 27 0.34 8.41 7.96
CA VAL A 27 0.06 7.60 6.77
C VAL A 27 1.07 7.87 5.67
N PHE A 28 1.77 6.83 5.24
CA PHE A 28 2.56 6.87 4.03
C PHE A 28 1.67 6.56 2.82
N ASN A 29 1.50 7.56 1.95
CA ASN A 29 0.78 7.39 0.69
C ASN A 29 1.77 7.30 -0.48
N PRO A 30 2.03 6.10 -1.04
CA PRO A 30 3.06 5.91 -2.07
C PRO A 30 2.82 6.76 -3.33
N ASN A 31 1.59 7.07 -3.68
CA ASN A 31 1.30 7.94 -4.82
C ASN A 31 1.76 9.38 -4.58
N LYS A 32 1.53 9.92 -3.38
CA LYS A 32 1.96 11.27 -3.00
C LYS A 32 3.49 11.36 -2.92
N GLU A 33 4.11 10.37 -2.29
CA GLU A 33 5.56 10.37 -2.09
C GLU A 33 6.32 10.15 -3.40
N SER A 34 5.86 9.26 -4.26
CA SER A 34 6.39 9.10 -5.62
C SER A 34 6.26 10.38 -6.45
N ALA A 35 5.12 11.08 -6.35
CA ALA A 35 4.94 12.36 -7.03
C ALA A 35 5.91 13.44 -6.51
N LYS A 36 6.12 13.53 -5.19
CA LYS A 36 7.11 14.43 -4.58
C LYS A 36 8.53 14.08 -5.04
N TYR A 37 8.88 12.79 -5.07
CA TYR A 37 10.19 12.33 -5.54
C TYR A 37 10.45 12.72 -6.99
N LEU A 38 9.50 12.49 -7.89
CA LEU A 38 9.60 12.83 -9.31
C LEU A 38 9.67 14.35 -9.52
N SER A 39 8.87 15.13 -8.79
CA SER A 39 8.89 16.59 -8.83
C SER A 39 10.25 17.17 -8.45
N LYS A 40 10.90 16.66 -7.40
CA LYS A 40 12.25 17.07 -6.99
C LYS A 40 13.32 16.80 -8.07
N LYS A 41 13.05 15.90 -9.01
CA LYS A 41 13.92 15.58 -10.12
C LYS A 41 13.52 16.26 -11.44
N TRP A 42 12.60 17.22 -11.36
CA TRP A 42 12.07 17.98 -12.50
C TRP A 42 11.43 17.08 -13.57
N ILE A 43 10.84 15.96 -13.14
CA ILE A 43 10.18 14.99 -14.01
C ILE A 43 8.68 15.28 -14.04
N SER A 44 8.15 15.43 -15.26
CA SER A 44 6.71 15.66 -15.49
C SER A 44 5.85 14.43 -15.19
N LYS A 45 4.51 14.63 -15.13
CA LYS A 45 3.54 13.56 -14.92
C LYS A 45 3.63 12.40 -15.92
N ASN A 46 4.24 12.63 -17.09
CA ASN A 46 4.39 11.62 -18.15
C ASN A 46 5.71 10.82 -18.09
N PHE A 47 6.33 10.67 -16.91
CA PHE A 47 7.60 9.94 -16.80
C PHE A 47 7.51 8.51 -17.36
N ARG A 48 6.33 7.88 -17.38
CA ARG A 48 6.14 6.52 -17.92
C ARG A 48 6.41 6.40 -19.42
N SER A 49 6.24 7.48 -20.19
CA SER A 49 6.62 7.49 -21.60
C SER A 49 8.13 7.36 -21.84
N MET A 50 8.93 7.61 -20.80
CA MET A 50 10.39 7.39 -20.84
C MET A 50 10.75 5.91 -20.95
N LYS A 51 9.85 5.00 -20.56
CA LYS A 51 10.05 3.55 -20.69
C LYS A 51 10.38 3.12 -22.12
N GLU A 52 9.83 3.83 -23.11
CA GLU A 52 10.09 3.55 -24.52
C GLU A 52 11.20 4.42 -25.12
N LYS A 53 11.46 5.59 -24.53
CA LYS A 53 12.38 6.59 -25.07
C LYS A 53 13.78 6.56 -24.44
N ASP A 54 13.87 6.25 -23.17
CA ASP A 54 15.10 6.24 -22.38
C ASP A 54 14.92 5.26 -21.19
N ILE A 55 15.11 3.99 -21.49
CA ILE A 55 14.88 2.90 -20.52
C ILE A 55 15.83 3.02 -19.32
N ASP A 56 17.07 3.42 -19.53
CA ASP A 56 18.06 3.52 -18.44
C ASP A 56 17.69 4.61 -17.44
N ARG A 57 17.26 5.77 -17.94
CA ARG A 57 16.78 6.86 -17.10
C ARG A 57 15.49 6.47 -16.39
N PHE A 58 14.55 5.81 -17.09
CA PHE A 58 13.32 5.29 -16.49
C PHE A 58 13.62 4.32 -15.36
N MET A 59 14.52 3.35 -15.56
CA MET A 59 14.89 2.37 -14.53
C MET A 59 15.51 3.04 -13.31
N ARG A 60 16.38 4.04 -13.48
CA ARG A 60 16.97 4.79 -12.35
C ARG A 60 15.88 5.49 -11.52
N LEU A 61 14.90 6.09 -12.17
CA LEU A 61 13.79 6.76 -11.48
C LEU A 61 12.90 5.76 -10.72
N VAL A 62 12.55 4.64 -11.37
CA VAL A 62 11.71 3.60 -10.73
C VAL A 62 12.44 2.94 -9.58
N ARG A 63 13.75 2.68 -9.66
CA ARG A 63 14.55 2.19 -8.52
C ARG A 63 14.42 3.11 -7.31
N GLY A 64 14.51 4.44 -7.50
CA GLY A 64 14.35 5.37 -6.39
C GLY A 64 12.95 5.36 -5.77
N ILE A 65 11.90 5.09 -6.56
CA ILE A 65 10.54 4.89 -6.03
C ILE A 65 10.47 3.57 -5.25
N VAL A 66 10.99 2.49 -5.80
CA VAL A 66 11.03 1.17 -5.14
C VAL A 66 11.80 1.25 -3.81
N ASP A 67 12.96 1.94 -3.80
CA ASP A 67 13.76 2.12 -2.59
C ASP A 67 13.01 2.91 -1.52
N LEU A 68 12.25 3.95 -1.93
CA LEU A 68 11.43 4.77 -1.04
C LEU A 68 10.33 3.93 -0.38
N ASP A 69 9.52 3.22 -1.20
CA ASP A 69 8.42 2.40 -0.73
C ASP A 69 8.92 1.22 0.14
N SER A 70 10.03 0.59 -0.29
CA SER A 70 10.64 -0.53 0.44
C SER A 70 11.15 -0.12 1.82
N ARG A 71 11.81 1.02 1.92
CA ARG A 71 12.31 1.55 3.20
C ARG A 71 11.15 1.87 4.14
N GLU A 72 10.09 2.47 3.62
CA GLU A 72 8.92 2.80 4.41
C GLU A 72 8.28 1.55 5.00
N ILE A 73 8.04 0.54 4.16
CA ILE A 73 7.46 -0.74 4.60
C ILE A 73 8.37 -1.42 5.64
N ALA A 74 9.66 -1.52 5.35
CA ALA A 74 10.60 -2.29 6.17
C ALA A 74 10.83 -1.67 7.56
N VAL A 75 10.92 -0.31 7.61
CA VAL A 75 11.45 0.40 8.80
C VAL A 75 10.35 1.14 9.56
N ARG A 76 9.43 1.83 8.86
CA ARG A 76 8.56 2.81 9.49
C ARG A 76 7.11 2.38 9.62
N SER A 77 6.62 1.52 8.73
CA SER A 77 5.23 1.07 8.78
C SER A 77 5.01 0.02 9.86
N ASP A 78 3.91 0.14 10.61
CA ASP A 78 3.45 -0.88 11.55
C ASP A 78 2.63 -1.95 10.83
N TYR A 79 1.91 -1.59 9.76
CA TYR A 79 1.13 -2.48 8.92
C TYR A 79 0.92 -1.90 7.52
N VAL A 80 0.46 -2.72 6.59
CA VAL A 80 0.17 -2.32 5.21
C VAL A 80 -1.30 -2.57 4.88
N ILE A 81 -1.96 -1.57 4.30
CA ILE A 81 -3.31 -1.71 3.73
C ILE A 81 -3.20 -1.80 2.22
N CYS A 82 -3.75 -2.85 1.62
CA CYS A 82 -3.85 -2.96 0.18
C CYS A 82 -5.29 -3.15 -0.30
N TYR A 83 -5.63 -2.50 -1.42
CA TYR A 83 -6.87 -2.75 -2.14
C TYR A 83 -6.58 -3.67 -3.32
N TRP A 84 -7.14 -4.88 -3.25
CA TRP A 84 -6.93 -5.90 -4.27
C TRP A 84 -8.09 -5.89 -5.26
N ASP A 85 -7.87 -5.22 -6.37
CA ASP A 85 -8.79 -5.08 -7.48
C ASP A 85 -8.18 -5.64 -8.80
N ARG A 86 -8.85 -5.43 -9.91
CA ARG A 86 -8.36 -5.84 -11.24
C ARG A 86 -7.02 -5.21 -11.59
N SER A 87 -6.75 -4.00 -11.12
CA SER A 87 -5.51 -3.27 -11.37
C SER A 87 -4.34 -3.85 -10.58
N ALA A 88 -4.57 -4.16 -9.30
CA ALA A 88 -3.59 -4.84 -8.45
C ALA A 88 -3.25 -6.25 -8.98
N MET A 89 -4.23 -6.97 -9.54
CA MET A 89 -3.99 -8.27 -10.19
C MET A 89 -3.02 -8.17 -11.38
N ARG A 90 -3.05 -7.08 -12.14
CA ARG A 90 -2.16 -6.85 -13.30
C ARG A 90 -0.82 -6.24 -12.91
N GLY A 91 -0.80 -5.37 -11.89
CA GLY A 91 0.38 -4.66 -11.47
C GLY A 91 1.36 -5.52 -10.67
N ALA A 92 2.64 -5.21 -10.78
CA ALA A 92 3.70 -5.84 -9.99
C ALA A 92 3.91 -5.12 -8.64
N GLY A 93 3.65 -3.81 -8.55
CA GLY A 93 3.94 -3.00 -7.37
C GLY A 93 3.29 -3.54 -6.10
N THR A 94 1.95 -3.66 -6.07
CA THR A 94 1.23 -4.17 -4.90
C THR A 94 1.70 -5.58 -4.48
N LYS A 95 2.03 -6.45 -5.45
CA LYS A 95 2.58 -7.79 -5.13
C LYS A 95 3.94 -7.69 -4.46
N GLY A 96 4.81 -6.81 -4.95
CA GLY A 96 6.11 -6.54 -4.34
C GLY A 96 5.98 -5.97 -2.92
N GLU A 97 5.14 -4.96 -2.76
CA GLU A 97 4.87 -4.30 -1.47
C GLU A 97 4.38 -5.28 -0.39
N ILE A 98 3.36 -6.09 -0.69
CA ILE A 98 2.83 -7.07 0.28
C ILE A 98 3.82 -8.22 0.55
N THR A 99 4.61 -8.64 -0.44
CA THR A 99 5.66 -9.65 -0.25
C THR A 99 6.75 -9.12 0.69
N LEU A 100 7.15 -7.87 0.49
CA LEU A 100 8.12 -7.21 1.35
C LEU A 100 7.59 -7.02 2.77
N ALA A 101 6.34 -6.55 2.90
CA ALA A 101 5.67 -6.42 4.20
C ALA A 101 5.68 -7.76 4.95
N LYS A 102 5.27 -8.85 4.30
CA LYS A 102 5.32 -10.20 4.88
C LYS A 102 6.73 -10.60 5.30
N TYR A 103 7.74 -10.34 4.49
CA TYR A 103 9.13 -10.66 4.79
C TYR A 103 9.64 -9.94 6.05
N PHE A 104 9.24 -8.67 6.24
CA PHE A 104 9.59 -7.86 7.41
C PHE A 104 8.62 -8.01 8.59
N GLY A 105 7.72 -8.99 8.56
CA GLY A 105 6.78 -9.26 9.66
C GLY A 105 5.73 -8.16 9.87
N LYS A 106 5.47 -7.35 8.84
CA LYS A 106 4.44 -6.29 8.89
C LYS A 106 3.08 -6.88 8.51
N PRO A 107 2.04 -6.76 9.35
CA PRO A 107 0.70 -7.23 9.01
C PRO A 107 0.19 -6.59 7.72
N VAL A 108 -0.45 -7.40 6.87
CA VAL A 108 -1.05 -6.96 5.62
C VAL A 108 -2.57 -7.13 5.68
N TYR A 109 -3.28 -6.02 5.60
CA TYR A 109 -4.73 -5.96 5.59
C TYR A 109 -5.25 -5.68 4.17
N MET A 110 -5.88 -6.70 3.58
CA MET A 110 -6.39 -6.62 2.21
C MET A 110 -7.88 -6.29 2.20
N VAL A 111 -8.26 -5.29 1.42
CA VAL A 111 -9.66 -5.05 1.05
C VAL A 111 -9.90 -5.56 -0.36
N THR A 112 -10.91 -6.39 -0.56
CA THR A 112 -11.26 -6.91 -1.88
C THR A 112 -12.69 -7.41 -1.96
N ARG A 113 -13.26 -7.37 -3.17
CA ARG A 113 -14.54 -8.00 -3.52
C ARG A 113 -14.37 -9.39 -4.16
N TYR A 114 -13.14 -9.81 -4.42
CA TYR A 114 -12.88 -11.13 -4.98
C TYR A 114 -13.01 -12.22 -3.93
N LYS A 115 -13.59 -13.36 -4.34
CA LYS A 115 -13.54 -14.57 -3.52
C LYS A 115 -12.09 -15.09 -3.44
N PRO A 116 -11.69 -15.74 -2.33
CA PRO A 116 -10.32 -16.23 -2.15
C PRO A 116 -9.81 -17.07 -3.33
N GLY A 117 -10.64 -17.94 -3.92
CA GLY A 117 -10.25 -18.75 -5.09
C GLY A 117 -9.93 -17.97 -6.37
N LYS A 118 -10.13 -16.66 -6.39
CA LYS A 118 -9.74 -15.77 -7.49
C LYS A 118 -8.49 -14.94 -7.19
N ILE A 119 -7.90 -15.12 -6.01
CA ILE A 119 -6.69 -14.42 -5.57
C ILE A 119 -5.52 -15.39 -5.73
N PRO A 120 -4.38 -14.98 -6.34
CA PRO A 120 -3.22 -15.84 -6.47
C PRO A 120 -2.72 -16.35 -5.11
N SER A 121 -2.31 -17.62 -5.03
CA SER A 121 -1.88 -18.26 -3.79
C SER A 121 -0.72 -17.52 -3.11
N TRP A 122 0.24 -17.01 -3.90
CA TRP A 122 1.33 -16.18 -3.37
C TRP A 122 0.81 -14.95 -2.61
N VAL A 123 -0.18 -14.27 -3.19
CA VAL A 123 -0.79 -13.09 -2.59
C VAL A 123 -1.51 -13.45 -1.30
N LEU A 124 -2.27 -14.55 -1.29
CA LEU A 124 -2.94 -15.05 -0.09
C LEU A 124 -1.94 -15.38 1.02
N GLY A 125 -0.77 -15.93 0.67
CA GLY A 125 0.30 -16.23 1.61
C GLY A 125 0.97 -14.99 2.23
N CYS A 126 0.79 -13.81 1.62
CA CYS A 126 1.32 -12.55 2.12
C CYS A 126 0.32 -11.72 2.94
N VAL A 127 -0.95 -12.17 3.06
CA VAL A 127 -2.03 -11.38 3.67
C VAL A 127 -2.43 -12.00 5.01
N ASP A 128 -2.53 -11.17 6.05
CA ASP A 128 -2.93 -11.61 7.39
C ASP A 128 -4.45 -11.57 7.55
N ARG A 129 -5.14 -10.59 6.95
CA ARG A 129 -6.61 -10.49 6.98
C ARG A 129 -7.19 -9.94 5.69
N ILE A 130 -8.37 -10.46 5.32
CA ILE A 130 -9.13 -10.03 4.14
C ILE A 130 -10.46 -9.43 4.59
N PHE A 131 -10.78 -8.26 4.05
CA PHE A 131 -12.00 -7.52 4.33
C PHE A 131 -12.82 -7.31 3.05
N PRO A 132 -14.13 -7.50 3.08
CA PRO A 132 -15.00 -7.29 1.91
C PRO A 132 -15.22 -5.81 1.56
N SER A 133 -14.90 -4.90 2.49
CA SER A 133 -15.04 -3.46 2.30
C SER A 133 -14.14 -2.65 3.23
N PHE A 134 -13.86 -1.40 2.86
CA PHE A 134 -13.14 -0.45 3.73
C PHE A 134 -13.89 -0.19 5.05
N HIS A 135 -15.21 -0.21 5.05
CA HIS A 135 -16.00 -0.09 6.28
C HIS A 135 -15.67 -1.20 7.29
N LYS A 136 -15.58 -2.45 6.83
CA LYS A 136 -15.22 -3.58 7.70
C LYS A 136 -13.77 -3.49 8.20
N LEU A 137 -12.85 -3.03 7.34
CA LEU A 137 -11.48 -2.75 7.75
C LEU A 137 -11.42 -1.64 8.83
N LYS A 138 -12.11 -0.52 8.60
CA LYS A 138 -12.17 0.60 9.56
C LYS A 138 -12.67 0.14 10.92
N ASN A 139 -13.78 -0.62 10.97
CA ASN A 139 -14.31 -1.17 12.21
C ASN A 139 -13.29 -2.09 12.92
N PHE A 140 -12.57 -2.92 12.17
CA PHE A 140 -11.52 -3.77 12.74
C PHE A 140 -10.39 -2.95 13.35
N LEU A 141 -9.87 -1.93 12.64
CA LEU A 141 -8.78 -1.08 13.12
C LEU A 141 -9.20 -0.26 14.36
N SER A 142 -10.41 0.31 14.37
CA SER A 142 -10.94 1.04 15.54
C SER A 142 -11.01 0.15 16.78
N ASN A 143 -11.52 -1.08 16.64
CA ASN A 143 -11.63 -2.02 17.76
C ASN A 143 -10.26 -2.52 18.27
N ALA A 144 -9.28 -2.66 17.36
CA ALA A 144 -7.92 -3.02 17.74
C ALA A 144 -7.25 -1.90 18.55
N SER A 145 -7.45 -0.64 18.17
CA SER A 145 -6.96 0.53 18.90
C SER A 145 -7.53 0.64 20.31
N ILE A 146 -8.83 0.39 20.49
CA ILE A 146 -9.49 0.42 21.80
C ILE A 146 -8.84 -0.61 22.74
N ARG A 147 -8.60 -1.83 22.24
CA ARG A 147 -7.93 -2.88 23.04
C ARG A 147 -6.48 -2.55 23.40
N TYR A 148 -5.78 -1.79 22.56
CA TYR A 148 -4.42 -1.32 22.84
C TYR A 148 -4.39 -0.29 23.96
N HIS A 149 -5.43 0.53 24.09
CA HIS A 149 -5.54 1.52 25.18
C HIS A 149 -6.07 0.94 26.50
N GLU A 150 -6.81 -0.19 26.47
CA GLU A 150 -7.40 -0.81 27.63
C GLU A 150 -6.56 -1.96 28.26
N GLY A 151 -5.56 -2.46 27.58
CA GLY A 151 -4.76 -3.60 28.03
C GLY A 151 -3.32 -3.52 27.56
N ASP A 152 -2.43 -3.47 28.57
CA ASP A 152 -0.99 -3.75 28.51
C ASP A 152 -0.40 -4.10 27.13
N GLY A 153 0.13 -3.13 26.49
CA GLY A 153 1.11 -2.98 25.39
C GLY A 153 1.59 -4.16 24.54
N ARG A 154 0.81 -5.23 24.35
CA ARG A 154 1.18 -6.35 23.47
C ARG A 154 0.07 -6.67 22.48
N ILE A 155 0.32 -6.40 21.21
CA ILE A 155 -0.45 -7.00 20.12
C ILE A 155 -0.04 -8.47 20.05
N MET A 156 -0.95 -9.37 20.42
CA MET A 156 -0.78 -10.79 20.13
C MET A 156 -1.12 -11.05 18.66
N PRO A 157 -0.38 -11.91 17.95
CA PRO A 157 -0.51 -12.16 16.52
C PRO A 157 -1.85 -12.79 16.11
#